data_30b94d8489f67197f95ce0207e90ccbf
#
_entry.id   30b94d8489f67197f95ce0207e90ccbf
#
_cell.length_a   1.000
_cell.length_b   1.000
_cell.length_c   1.000
_cell.angle_alpha   90.00
_cell.angle_beta   90.00
_cell.angle_gamma   90.00
#
_symmetry.space_group_name_H-M   'P 1'
#
loop_
_entity.id
_entity.type
_entity.pdbx_description
1 polymer ?
#
loop_
_entity_poly.entity_id
_entity_poly.type
_entity_poly.pdbx_seq_one_letter_code
_entity_poly.pdbx_strand_id
1 'polypeptide(L)'
;MKLKTAVTGLALGAALAVSATAGVQAKELKFAFQGTLTSWDPYRLNETFTLGTMGNVYEGLIHRKPNMVIEPGLAVSWEIMEPTRWRFHLRKGVKFHNGNDFNADDVVFSATRVRAEGSDLKTRISADTKAIKVDDYTVDFVSDNPNPIIFSEWGTWNIIDKEWATEHNAVTPQNVGGTKENYLTRHANGTGPFIMVSHEAGVKTTFKPNPNYWGKKQHNLTSVTYTPIGQDATRVAALLSGQVNMAYPIPVQDQKRVNSADNASVLIGPELRTIFLGMDQFRDELLHSSVKGKNPLKDKRVREAI
;
A
#
# COMPACT_ATOMS: atom_id res chain seq x y z
N MET A 1 61.61 33.63 -62.86
CA MET A 1 60.29 33.06 -62.99
C MET A 1 60.05 32.14 -61.83
N LYS A 2 59.29 32.56 -60.83
CA LYS A 2 59.13 31.75 -59.59
C LYS A 2 57.67 31.27 -59.53
N LEU A 3 57.53 29.98 -59.54
CA LEU A 3 56.26 29.26 -59.36
C LEU A 3 55.88 29.25 -57.88
N LYS A 4 54.71 29.74 -57.48
CA LYS A 4 54.22 29.61 -56.12
C LYS A 4 53.11 28.56 -56.13
N THR A 5 53.38 27.45 -55.46
CA THR A 5 52.46 26.39 -55.21
C THR A 5 51.58 26.70 -54.00
N ALA A 6 50.27 26.83 -54.18
CA ALA A 6 49.33 26.98 -53.10
C ALA A 6 48.87 25.59 -52.61
N VAL A 7 49.07 25.30 -51.33
CA VAL A 7 48.57 24.10 -50.68
C VAL A 7 47.26 24.47 -49.95
N THR A 8 46.14 23.94 -50.41
CA THR A 8 44.84 24.13 -49.79
C THR A 8 44.64 23.01 -48.79
N GLY A 9 44.74 23.31 -47.50
CA GLY A 9 44.47 22.35 -46.43
C GLY A 9 42.97 22.20 -46.20
N LEU A 10 42.43 21.01 -46.40
CA LEU A 10 41.08 20.64 -46.08
C LEU A 10 41.01 20.25 -44.59
N ALA A 11 40.44 21.12 -43.74
CA ALA A 11 40.16 20.79 -42.33
C ALA A 11 38.84 20.04 -42.22
N LEU A 12 38.91 18.72 -42.03
CA LEU A 12 37.76 17.89 -41.73
C LEU A 12 37.38 18.07 -40.25
N GLY A 13 36.39 18.93 -39.97
CA GLY A 13 35.80 19.07 -38.61
C GLY A 13 34.88 17.88 -38.30
N ALA A 14 35.36 16.94 -37.53
CA ALA A 14 34.51 15.88 -36.94
C ALA A 14 33.70 16.50 -35.79
N ALA A 15 32.43 16.86 -36.06
CA ALA A 15 31.46 17.23 -35.04
C ALA A 15 31.07 15.95 -34.31
N LEU A 16 31.65 15.68 -33.12
CA LEU A 16 31.16 14.69 -32.16
C LEU A 16 29.83 15.19 -31.62
N ALA A 17 28.73 14.66 -32.17
CA ALA A 17 27.40 14.78 -31.57
C ALA A 17 27.39 13.95 -30.29
N VAL A 18 27.70 14.58 -29.17
CA VAL A 18 27.43 14.00 -27.84
C VAL A 18 25.93 13.99 -27.68
N SER A 19 25.30 12.87 -27.99
CA SER A 19 23.91 12.60 -27.63
C SER A 19 23.85 12.57 -26.10
N ALA A 20 23.50 13.68 -25.48
CA ALA A 20 23.14 13.76 -24.08
C ALA A 20 21.89 12.90 -23.90
N THR A 21 22.05 11.62 -23.60
CA THR A 21 21.01 10.82 -23.00
C THR A 21 20.69 11.54 -21.69
N ALA A 22 19.57 12.28 -21.67
CA ALA A 22 19.02 12.80 -20.44
C ALA A 22 18.70 11.59 -19.55
N GLY A 23 19.71 11.15 -18.79
CA GLY A 23 19.54 10.11 -17.81
C GLY A 23 18.43 10.55 -16.87
N VAL A 24 17.41 9.74 -16.72
CA VAL A 24 16.33 9.99 -15.76
C VAL A 24 17.02 10.14 -14.39
N GLN A 25 17.09 11.39 -13.92
CA GLN A 25 17.78 11.70 -12.67
C GLN A 25 17.09 10.95 -11.53
N ALA A 26 17.81 10.09 -10.87
CA ALA A 26 17.37 9.34 -9.71
C ALA A 26 16.93 10.32 -8.60
N LYS A 27 15.73 10.11 -8.04
CA LYS A 27 15.12 11.06 -7.11
C LYS A 27 14.79 10.41 -5.77
N GLU A 28 14.99 11.16 -4.69
CA GLU A 28 14.44 10.84 -3.38
C GLU A 28 13.00 11.37 -3.28
N LEU A 29 12.07 10.54 -2.80
CA LEU A 29 10.72 10.97 -2.43
C LEU A 29 10.66 11.21 -0.92
N LYS A 30 10.41 12.47 -0.51
CA LYS A 30 10.11 12.86 0.87
C LYS A 30 8.60 13.12 0.96
N PHE A 31 7.88 12.22 1.59
CA PHE A 31 6.42 12.23 1.66
C PHE A 31 5.93 12.53 3.07
N ALA A 32 5.00 13.48 3.21
CA ALA A 32 4.31 13.79 4.45
C ALA A 32 2.83 13.43 4.38
N PHE A 33 2.34 12.77 5.44
CA PHE A 33 0.92 12.48 5.64
C PHE A 33 0.50 12.81 7.07
N GLN A 34 -0.78 13.07 7.28
CA GLN A 34 -1.31 13.46 8.59
C GLN A 34 -1.35 12.32 9.63
N GLY A 35 -1.45 11.07 9.18
CA GLY A 35 -1.54 9.89 10.04
C GLY A 35 -0.19 9.30 10.39
N THR A 36 -0.19 8.31 11.26
CA THR A 36 1.00 7.60 11.73
C THR A 36 0.87 6.12 11.45
N LEU A 37 1.91 5.52 10.86
CA LEU A 37 2.02 4.06 10.77
C LEU A 37 2.43 3.53 12.15
N THR A 38 1.55 2.77 12.78
CA THR A 38 1.77 2.23 14.12
C THR A 38 2.24 0.78 14.12
N SER A 39 2.11 0.09 13.00
CA SER A 39 2.53 -1.31 12.84
C SER A 39 2.76 -1.62 11.37
N TRP A 40 3.66 -2.57 11.11
CA TRP A 40 3.91 -3.16 9.80
C TRP A 40 3.29 -4.55 9.64
N ASP A 41 2.56 -5.04 10.66
CA ASP A 41 1.72 -6.22 10.51
C ASP A 41 0.55 -5.88 9.59
N PRO A 42 0.45 -6.45 8.38
CA PRO A 42 -0.53 -6.04 7.37
C PRO A 42 -1.97 -6.41 7.72
N TYR A 43 -2.19 -7.11 8.84
CA TYR A 43 -3.54 -7.47 9.29
C TYR A 43 -3.99 -6.74 10.55
N ARG A 44 -3.11 -5.85 11.09
CA ARG A 44 -3.40 -5.17 12.34
C ARG A 44 -4.46 -4.07 12.21
N LEU A 45 -4.48 -3.34 11.09
CA LEU A 45 -5.32 -2.15 10.97
C LEU A 45 -5.97 -2.04 9.60
N ASN A 46 -7.30 -2.00 9.58
CA ASN A 46 -8.09 -1.80 8.36
C ASN A 46 -8.34 -0.29 8.13
N GLU A 47 -7.31 0.42 7.73
CA GLU A 47 -7.33 1.86 7.50
C GLU A 47 -6.66 2.18 6.16
N THR A 48 -7.29 3.08 5.37
CA THR A 48 -6.93 3.31 3.96
C THR A 48 -5.47 3.71 3.76
N PHE A 49 -4.94 4.62 4.59
CA PHE A 49 -3.54 5.06 4.45
C PHE A 49 -2.56 3.93 4.79
N THR A 50 -2.82 3.20 5.87
CA THR A 50 -2.02 2.04 6.30
C THR A 50 -2.00 0.98 5.21
N LEU A 51 -3.17 0.56 4.71
CA LEU A 51 -3.28 -0.44 3.63
C LEU A 51 -2.60 0.02 2.34
N GLY A 52 -2.80 1.29 1.95
CA GLY A 52 -2.16 1.87 0.77
C GLY A 52 -0.63 1.95 0.89
N THR A 53 -0.11 2.26 2.07
CA THR A 53 1.33 2.29 2.32
C THR A 53 1.92 0.88 2.31
N MET A 54 1.24 -0.07 2.97
CA MET A 54 1.67 -1.47 2.99
C MET A 54 1.67 -2.12 1.62
N GLY A 55 0.77 -1.73 0.71
CA GLY A 55 0.74 -2.21 -0.68
C GLY A 55 1.99 -1.86 -1.52
N ASN A 56 2.92 -1.03 -0.99
CA ASN A 56 4.23 -0.82 -1.60
C ASN A 56 5.29 -1.83 -1.12
N VAL A 57 5.04 -2.52 -0.01
CA VAL A 57 5.96 -3.48 0.62
C VAL A 57 5.45 -4.91 0.48
N TYR A 58 4.16 -5.12 0.66
CA TYR A 58 3.46 -6.39 0.52
C TYR A 58 2.61 -6.42 -0.74
N GLU A 59 2.27 -7.60 -1.22
CA GLU A 59 1.37 -7.78 -2.35
C GLU A 59 0.33 -8.87 -2.07
N GLY A 60 -0.82 -8.75 -2.74
CA GLY A 60 -1.88 -9.75 -2.71
C GLY A 60 -1.85 -10.66 -3.94
N LEU A 61 -2.75 -11.63 -3.98
CA LEU A 61 -2.96 -12.49 -5.15
C LEU A 61 -3.41 -11.68 -6.37
N ILE A 62 -4.14 -10.61 -6.13
CA ILE A 62 -4.68 -9.69 -7.14
C ILE A 62 -4.30 -8.26 -6.82
N HIS A 63 -4.23 -7.42 -7.84
CA HIS A 63 -4.12 -5.97 -7.72
C HIS A 63 -5.41 -5.29 -8.15
N ARG A 64 -5.80 -4.25 -7.41
CA ARG A 64 -6.92 -3.38 -7.78
C ARG A 64 -6.38 -2.01 -8.21
N LYS A 65 -6.60 -1.67 -9.47
CA LYS A 65 -6.23 -0.36 -10.01
C LYS A 65 -7.09 0.78 -9.46
N PRO A 66 -6.66 2.05 -9.62
CA PRO A 66 -7.46 3.22 -9.23
C PRO A 66 -8.85 3.26 -9.90
N ASN A 67 -9.00 2.71 -11.11
CA ASN A 67 -10.27 2.59 -11.83
C ASN A 67 -11.06 1.32 -11.45
N MET A 68 -10.72 0.67 -10.33
CA MET A 68 -11.33 -0.54 -9.78
C MET A 68 -11.16 -1.82 -10.62
N VAL A 69 -10.43 -1.78 -11.72
CA VAL A 69 -10.10 -2.98 -12.50
C VAL A 69 -9.20 -3.90 -11.70
N ILE A 70 -9.55 -5.19 -11.69
CA ILE A 70 -8.76 -6.24 -11.04
C ILE A 70 -7.75 -6.79 -12.05
N GLU A 71 -6.50 -6.88 -11.63
CA GLU A 71 -5.39 -7.42 -12.41
C GLU A 71 -4.65 -8.52 -11.64
N PRO A 72 -3.93 -9.40 -12.34
CA PRO A 72 -3.01 -10.35 -11.74
C PRO A 72 -1.96 -9.68 -10.85
N GLY A 73 -1.81 -10.20 -9.63
CA GLY A 73 -0.73 -9.87 -8.70
C GLY A 73 0.21 -11.05 -8.51
N LEU A 74 0.27 -11.61 -7.31
CA LEU A 74 0.99 -12.85 -7.01
C LEU A 74 0.31 -14.09 -7.62
N ALA A 75 -0.97 -14.01 -7.98
CA ALA A 75 -1.59 -14.97 -8.91
C ALA A 75 -1.48 -14.45 -10.34
N VAL A 76 -1.13 -15.32 -11.28
CA VAL A 76 -1.07 -15.00 -12.71
C VAL A 76 -2.41 -15.17 -13.41
N SER A 77 -3.28 -16.03 -12.85
CA SER A 77 -4.64 -16.30 -13.32
C SER A 77 -5.46 -16.97 -12.23
N TRP A 78 -6.76 -17.02 -12.44
CA TRP A 78 -7.71 -17.73 -11.60
C TRP A 78 -8.89 -18.22 -12.42
N GLU A 79 -9.58 -19.21 -11.89
CA GLU A 79 -10.78 -19.80 -12.50
C GLU A 79 -11.81 -20.18 -11.44
N ILE A 80 -13.08 -20.10 -11.81
CA ILE A 80 -14.19 -20.55 -10.98
C ILE A 80 -14.45 -22.01 -11.36
N MET A 81 -13.99 -22.94 -10.50
CA MET A 81 -14.23 -24.37 -10.71
C MET A 81 -15.67 -24.75 -10.42
N GLU A 82 -16.23 -24.15 -9.38
CA GLU A 82 -17.61 -24.29 -8.90
C GLU A 82 -18.03 -22.96 -8.26
N PRO A 83 -19.33 -22.69 -8.07
CA PRO A 83 -19.80 -21.45 -7.42
C PRO A 83 -19.16 -21.17 -6.05
N THR A 84 -18.70 -22.23 -5.36
CA THR A 84 -18.07 -22.19 -4.04
C THR A 84 -16.58 -22.52 -4.07
N ARG A 85 -15.97 -22.69 -5.26
CA ARG A 85 -14.57 -23.08 -5.41
C ARG A 85 -13.86 -22.27 -6.46
N TRP A 86 -12.84 -21.53 -6.03
CA TRP A 86 -11.95 -20.74 -6.86
C TRP A 86 -10.56 -21.32 -6.86
N ARG A 87 -9.93 -21.49 -8.04
CA ARG A 87 -8.56 -21.93 -8.19
C ARG A 87 -7.69 -20.76 -8.63
N PHE A 88 -6.57 -20.55 -7.94
CA PHE A 88 -5.57 -19.53 -8.26
C PHE A 88 -4.26 -20.19 -8.66
N HIS A 89 -3.72 -19.77 -9.81
CA HIS A 89 -2.40 -20.15 -10.29
C HIS A 89 -1.41 -19.08 -9.90
N LEU A 90 -0.39 -19.46 -9.11
CA LEU A 90 0.55 -18.55 -8.51
C LEU A 90 1.73 -18.23 -9.44
N ARG A 91 2.31 -17.07 -9.28
CA ARG A 91 3.48 -16.61 -10.00
C ARG A 91 4.72 -17.34 -9.49
N LYS A 92 5.48 -17.95 -10.43
CA LYS A 92 6.75 -18.61 -10.11
C LYS A 92 7.90 -17.62 -10.09
N GLY A 93 8.93 -17.91 -9.28
CA GLY A 93 10.16 -17.12 -9.22
C GLY A 93 10.04 -15.78 -8.49
N VAL A 94 8.94 -15.54 -7.80
CA VAL A 94 8.80 -14.39 -6.89
C VAL A 94 9.55 -14.68 -5.59
N LYS A 95 10.26 -13.67 -5.08
CA LYS A 95 10.96 -13.75 -3.80
C LYS A 95 10.46 -12.67 -2.83
N PHE A 96 10.38 -13.03 -1.58
CA PHE A 96 10.26 -12.08 -0.48
C PHE A 96 11.55 -11.26 -0.33
N HIS A 97 11.49 -10.16 0.39
CA HIS A 97 12.61 -9.22 0.56
C HIS A 97 13.83 -9.86 1.26
N ASN A 98 13.61 -10.89 2.08
CA ASN A 98 14.67 -11.68 2.72
C ASN A 98 15.31 -12.72 1.78
N GLY A 99 14.72 -12.97 0.60
CA GLY A 99 15.19 -13.92 -0.41
C GLY A 99 14.45 -15.25 -0.42
N ASN A 100 13.53 -15.52 0.52
CA ASN A 100 12.68 -16.71 0.51
C ASN A 100 11.81 -16.76 -0.74
N ASP A 101 11.53 -17.96 -1.22
CA ASP A 101 10.66 -18.18 -2.38
C ASP A 101 9.18 -18.08 -1.96
N PHE A 102 8.40 -17.34 -2.74
CA PHE A 102 6.95 -17.30 -2.60
C PHE A 102 6.33 -18.57 -3.22
N ASN A 103 5.42 -19.19 -2.48
CA ASN A 103 4.69 -20.38 -2.92
C ASN A 103 3.31 -20.52 -2.27
N ALA A 104 2.63 -21.64 -2.51
CA ALA A 104 1.27 -21.92 -2.02
C ALA A 104 1.18 -22.03 -0.47
N ASP A 105 2.25 -22.41 0.21
CA ASP A 105 2.25 -22.47 1.67
C ASP A 105 2.09 -21.10 2.31
N ASP A 106 2.66 -20.03 1.69
CA ASP A 106 2.50 -18.65 2.14
C ASP A 106 1.06 -18.18 1.99
N VAL A 107 0.40 -18.58 0.90
CA VAL A 107 -0.99 -18.21 0.64
C VAL A 107 -1.92 -18.88 1.65
N VAL A 108 -1.75 -20.19 1.91
CA VAL A 108 -2.54 -20.94 2.90
C VAL A 108 -2.30 -20.40 4.31
N PHE A 109 -1.05 -20.12 4.65
CA PHE A 109 -0.69 -19.49 5.92
C PHE A 109 -1.35 -18.13 6.08
N SER A 110 -1.24 -17.27 5.07
CA SER A 110 -1.82 -15.92 5.06
C SER A 110 -3.34 -15.94 5.16
N ALA A 111 -4.01 -16.88 4.51
CA ALA A 111 -5.45 -17.07 4.60
C ALA A 111 -5.91 -17.50 5.99
N THR A 112 -5.11 -18.31 6.68
CA THR A 112 -5.37 -18.70 8.07
C THR A 112 -5.11 -17.54 9.02
N ARG A 113 -3.97 -16.85 8.84
CA ARG A 113 -3.52 -15.78 9.72
C ARG A 113 -4.44 -14.55 9.66
N VAL A 114 -4.95 -14.17 8.49
CA VAL A 114 -5.84 -13.00 8.37
C VAL A 114 -7.15 -13.17 9.12
N ARG A 115 -7.61 -14.40 9.34
CA ARG A 115 -8.83 -14.72 10.11
C ARG A 115 -8.60 -14.90 11.60
N ALA A 116 -7.33 -14.98 12.03
CA ALA A 116 -6.99 -15.21 13.43
C ALA A 116 -7.45 -14.05 14.33
N GLU A 117 -7.58 -14.36 15.62
CA GLU A 117 -7.84 -13.35 16.63
C GLU A 117 -6.77 -12.26 16.60
N GLY A 118 -7.18 -11.00 16.78
CA GLY A 118 -6.30 -9.84 16.68
C GLY A 118 -6.25 -9.20 15.28
N SER A 119 -6.65 -9.91 14.22
CA SER A 119 -6.74 -9.32 12.89
C SER A 119 -7.93 -8.37 12.77
N ASP A 120 -7.68 -7.16 12.27
CA ASP A 120 -8.73 -6.21 11.89
C ASP A 120 -9.24 -6.45 10.44
N LEU A 121 -8.55 -7.33 9.71
CA LEU A 121 -8.89 -7.72 8.34
C LEU A 121 -9.55 -9.11 8.25
N LYS A 122 -9.98 -9.70 9.36
CA LYS A 122 -10.53 -11.06 9.39
C LYS A 122 -11.73 -11.30 8.47
N THR A 123 -12.46 -10.24 8.10
CA THR A 123 -13.59 -10.33 7.16
C THR A 123 -13.15 -10.40 5.70
N ARG A 124 -11.85 -10.23 5.37
CA ARG A 124 -11.36 -10.34 3.99
C ARG A 124 -11.48 -11.75 3.44
N ILE A 125 -11.36 -12.75 4.30
CA ILE A 125 -11.64 -14.15 3.96
C ILE A 125 -12.74 -14.62 4.90
N SER A 126 -13.88 -15.01 4.34
CA SER A 126 -15.02 -15.46 5.14
C SER A 126 -14.64 -16.68 6.01
N ALA A 127 -15.30 -16.79 7.15
CA ALA A 127 -14.96 -17.82 8.15
C ALA A 127 -15.15 -19.26 7.62
N ASP A 128 -16.05 -19.45 6.66
CA ASP A 128 -16.33 -20.71 5.98
C ASP A 128 -15.34 -21.05 4.84
N THR A 129 -14.53 -20.06 4.39
CA THR A 129 -13.57 -20.27 3.30
C THR A 129 -12.32 -20.99 3.77
N LYS A 130 -11.92 -22.04 3.08
CA LYS A 130 -10.68 -22.80 3.30
C LYS A 130 -9.74 -22.61 2.13
N ALA A 131 -8.49 -22.24 2.40
CA ALA A 131 -7.41 -22.27 1.42
C ALA A 131 -6.76 -23.65 1.43
N ILE A 132 -6.67 -24.28 0.28
CA ILE A 132 -6.17 -25.66 0.12
C ILE A 132 -5.03 -25.64 -0.91
N LYS A 133 -3.84 -26.02 -0.48
CA LYS A 133 -2.71 -26.23 -1.38
C LYS A 133 -2.99 -27.41 -2.31
N VAL A 134 -2.98 -27.18 -3.61
CA VAL A 134 -3.08 -28.23 -4.64
C VAL A 134 -1.68 -28.70 -5.03
N ASP A 135 -0.80 -27.76 -5.30
CA ASP A 135 0.64 -27.93 -5.51
C ASP A 135 1.38 -26.66 -5.08
N ASP A 136 2.69 -26.58 -5.32
CA ASP A 136 3.50 -25.43 -4.87
C ASP A 136 3.08 -24.08 -5.49
N TYR A 137 2.35 -24.10 -6.60
CA TYR A 137 1.93 -22.90 -7.32
C TYR A 137 0.44 -22.90 -7.68
N THR A 138 -0.35 -23.72 -6.99
CA THR A 138 -1.81 -23.79 -7.18
C THR A 138 -2.51 -23.86 -5.83
N VAL A 139 -3.46 -22.96 -5.60
CA VAL A 139 -4.28 -22.92 -4.37
C VAL A 139 -5.74 -22.87 -4.74
N ASP A 140 -6.54 -23.72 -4.11
CA ASP A 140 -8.00 -23.66 -4.16
C ASP A 140 -8.53 -22.94 -2.91
N PHE A 141 -9.51 -22.06 -3.12
CA PHE A 141 -10.32 -21.50 -2.05
C PHE A 141 -11.72 -22.10 -2.15
N VAL A 142 -12.13 -22.76 -1.09
CA VAL A 142 -13.44 -23.47 -1.02
C VAL A 142 -14.23 -22.87 0.11
N SER A 143 -15.47 -22.45 -0.16
CA SER A 143 -16.43 -21.90 0.82
C SER A 143 -17.71 -22.71 0.84
N ASP A 144 -18.45 -22.60 1.94
CA ASP A 144 -19.77 -23.26 2.05
C ASP A 144 -20.84 -22.55 1.18
N ASN A 145 -20.65 -21.24 0.93
CA ASN A 145 -21.54 -20.41 0.14
C ASN A 145 -20.80 -19.68 -0.98
N PRO A 146 -21.46 -19.41 -2.13
CA PRO A 146 -20.87 -18.58 -3.18
C PRO A 146 -20.54 -17.17 -2.69
N ASN A 147 -19.34 -16.66 -3.02
CA ASN A 147 -18.95 -15.28 -2.73
C ASN A 147 -18.66 -14.51 -4.03
N PRO A 148 -19.65 -13.75 -4.56
CA PRO A 148 -19.48 -13.00 -5.81
C PRO A 148 -18.58 -11.75 -5.66
N ILE A 149 -18.28 -11.31 -4.44
CA ILE A 149 -17.50 -10.09 -4.16
C ILE A 149 -16.05 -10.35 -3.73
N ILE A 150 -15.59 -11.59 -3.88
CA ILE A 150 -14.26 -12.05 -3.41
C ILE A 150 -13.12 -11.12 -3.85
N PHE A 151 -13.12 -10.62 -5.09
CA PHE A 151 -12.08 -9.70 -5.57
C PHE A 151 -12.15 -8.32 -4.93
N SER A 152 -13.34 -7.84 -4.58
CA SER A 152 -13.49 -6.59 -3.86
C SER A 152 -12.94 -6.68 -2.44
N GLU A 153 -13.12 -7.82 -1.79
CA GLU A 153 -12.63 -8.08 -0.44
C GLU A 153 -11.11 -8.30 -0.43
N TRP A 154 -10.56 -9.03 -1.41
CA TRP A 154 -9.15 -9.44 -1.43
C TRP A 154 -8.20 -8.39 -1.99
N GLY A 155 -8.68 -7.31 -2.57
CA GLY A 155 -7.84 -6.25 -3.14
C GLY A 155 -6.90 -5.56 -2.15
N THR A 156 -7.04 -5.80 -0.85
CA THR A 156 -6.15 -5.29 0.21
C THR A 156 -5.67 -6.40 1.16
N TRP A 157 -5.87 -7.66 0.79
CA TRP A 157 -5.34 -8.79 1.53
C TRP A 157 -3.95 -9.14 0.98
N ASN A 158 -2.93 -8.92 1.79
CA ASN A 158 -1.54 -9.13 1.43
C ASN A 158 -1.04 -10.51 1.87
N ILE A 159 -0.10 -11.08 1.13
CA ILE A 159 0.53 -12.35 1.47
C ILE A 159 1.79 -12.12 2.31
N ILE A 160 1.99 -12.97 3.30
CA ILE A 160 3.11 -12.94 4.24
C ILE A 160 3.95 -14.20 4.08
N ASP A 161 5.26 -14.06 4.17
CA ASP A 161 6.22 -15.15 4.24
C ASP A 161 6.00 -15.98 5.52
N LYS A 162 5.61 -17.24 5.32
CA LYS A 162 5.30 -18.21 6.40
C LYS A 162 6.54 -18.54 7.23
N GLU A 163 7.66 -18.83 6.59
CA GLU A 163 8.90 -19.21 7.26
C GLU A 163 9.39 -18.05 8.14
N TRP A 164 9.44 -16.85 7.59
CA TRP A 164 9.86 -15.65 8.30
C TRP A 164 8.93 -15.31 9.48
N ALA A 165 7.62 -15.39 9.29
CA ALA A 165 6.66 -15.14 10.36
C ALA A 165 6.78 -16.19 11.48
N THR A 166 7.06 -17.44 11.13
CA THR A 166 7.27 -18.54 12.08
C THR A 166 8.56 -18.37 12.86
N GLU A 167 9.68 -18.07 12.18
CA GLU A 167 10.99 -17.83 12.78
C GLU A 167 10.94 -16.72 13.84
N HIS A 168 10.15 -15.68 13.56
CA HIS A 168 10.03 -14.51 14.44
C HIS A 168 8.84 -14.56 15.41
N ASN A 169 8.22 -15.74 15.61
CA ASN A 169 7.08 -15.92 16.53
C ASN A 169 5.91 -14.95 16.25
N ALA A 170 5.64 -14.66 14.97
CA ALA A 170 4.61 -13.73 14.51
C ALA A 170 3.50 -14.43 13.69
N VAL A 171 3.23 -15.70 14.01
CA VAL A 171 2.19 -16.51 13.33
C VAL A 171 0.78 -15.98 13.56
N THR A 172 0.56 -15.18 14.59
CA THR A 172 -0.70 -14.49 14.87
C THR A 172 -0.56 -12.99 14.63
N PRO A 173 -1.61 -12.31 14.11
CA PRO A 173 -1.60 -10.85 13.99
C PRO A 173 -1.48 -10.17 15.35
N GLN A 174 -0.90 -8.96 15.32
CA GLN A 174 -0.93 -8.08 16.48
C GLN A 174 -2.37 -7.59 16.71
N ASN A 175 -2.89 -7.76 17.91
CA ASN A 175 -4.21 -7.27 18.28
C ASN A 175 -4.25 -5.74 18.27
N VAL A 176 -5.25 -5.15 17.58
CA VAL A 176 -5.47 -3.69 17.50
C VAL A 176 -5.62 -3.04 18.88
N GLY A 177 -6.38 -3.67 19.79
CA GLY A 177 -6.56 -3.19 21.16
C GLY A 177 -5.45 -3.61 22.13
N GLY A 178 -4.50 -4.45 21.69
CA GLY A 178 -3.44 -4.98 22.53
C GLY A 178 -2.21 -4.07 22.59
N THR A 179 -1.56 -4.04 23.74
CA THR A 179 -0.27 -3.34 23.95
C THR A 179 0.94 -4.19 23.60
N LYS A 180 0.77 -5.52 23.48
CA LYS A 180 1.85 -6.45 23.17
C LYS A 180 2.16 -6.40 21.67
N GLU A 181 3.34 -5.92 21.33
CA GLU A 181 3.87 -5.96 19.98
C GLU A 181 4.35 -7.37 19.61
N ASN A 182 4.21 -7.74 18.33
CA ASN A 182 4.92 -8.86 17.72
C ASN A 182 6.05 -8.33 16.82
N TYR A 183 6.85 -9.21 16.26
CA TYR A 183 7.99 -8.83 15.44
C TYR A 183 7.57 -7.98 14.20
N LEU A 184 6.43 -8.31 13.59
CA LEU A 184 5.91 -7.60 12.41
C LEU A 184 5.44 -6.17 12.74
N THR A 185 5.30 -5.80 14.03
CA THR A 185 4.98 -4.41 14.39
C THR A 185 6.04 -3.44 13.89
N ARG A 186 7.31 -3.85 13.94
CA ARG A 186 8.46 -3.00 13.60
C ARG A 186 9.23 -3.44 12.36
N HIS A 187 8.92 -4.61 11.81
CA HIS A 187 9.63 -5.21 10.68
C HIS A 187 8.64 -5.62 9.59
N ALA A 188 9.09 -5.54 8.34
CA ALA A 188 8.31 -5.89 7.18
C ALA A 188 9.13 -6.78 6.23
N ASN A 189 8.49 -7.83 5.71
CA ASN A 189 9.06 -8.73 4.72
C ASN A 189 7.96 -9.12 3.72
N GLY A 190 7.90 -8.44 2.61
CA GLY A 190 6.93 -8.68 1.54
C GLY A 190 7.61 -8.98 0.22
N THR A 191 6.83 -8.98 -0.85
CA THR A 191 7.30 -9.20 -2.23
C THR A 191 7.31 -7.93 -3.07
N GLY A 192 6.86 -6.81 -2.49
CA GLY A 192 6.55 -5.57 -3.18
C GLY A 192 7.77 -4.80 -3.71
N PRO A 193 7.51 -3.70 -4.46
CA PRO A 193 8.55 -2.92 -5.14
C PRO A 193 9.47 -2.13 -4.21
N PHE A 194 9.11 -1.95 -2.93
CA PHE A 194 9.95 -1.26 -1.94
C PHE A 194 10.21 -2.13 -0.72
N ILE A 195 11.44 -2.06 -0.23
CA ILE A 195 11.90 -2.69 1.01
C ILE A 195 11.93 -1.62 2.10
N MET A 196 11.30 -1.87 3.23
CA MET A 196 11.43 -1.03 4.42
C MET A 196 12.86 -1.16 4.98
N VAL A 197 13.53 -0.02 5.16
CA VAL A 197 14.89 0.05 5.70
C VAL A 197 14.87 0.32 7.20
N SER A 198 14.00 1.26 7.62
CA SER A 198 13.83 1.60 9.03
C SER A 198 12.43 2.11 9.30
N HIS A 199 11.95 1.88 10.51
CA HIS A 199 10.67 2.39 11.00
C HIS A 199 10.83 2.87 12.44
N GLU A 200 10.58 4.15 12.65
CA GLU A 200 10.47 4.78 13.95
C GLU A 200 9.05 5.35 14.05
N ALA A 201 8.20 4.71 14.85
CA ALA A 201 6.78 5.02 14.93
C ALA A 201 6.55 6.49 15.35
N GLY A 202 5.71 7.19 14.61
CA GLY A 202 5.42 8.61 14.86
C GLY A 202 6.51 9.57 14.39
N VAL A 203 7.66 9.11 13.95
CA VAL A 203 8.80 9.94 13.54
C VAL A 203 9.08 9.81 12.05
N LYS A 204 9.46 8.61 11.59
CA LYS A 204 9.93 8.43 10.23
C LYS A 204 9.91 6.95 9.81
N THR A 205 9.59 6.70 8.54
CA THR A 205 9.83 5.41 7.90
C THR A 205 10.60 5.61 6.60
N THR A 206 11.61 4.79 6.37
CA THR A 206 12.44 4.87 5.16
C THR A 206 12.35 3.59 4.35
N PHE A 207 12.40 3.75 3.04
CA PHE A 207 12.32 2.65 2.09
C PHE A 207 13.38 2.80 1.01
N LYS A 208 13.80 1.68 0.45
CA LYS A 208 14.60 1.59 -0.77
C LYS A 208 13.87 0.76 -1.82
N PRO A 209 14.12 0.97 -3.11
CA PRO A 209 13.60 0.08 -4.15
C PRO A 209 14.07 -1.36 -3.93
N ASN A 210 13.18 -2.30 -4.20
CA ASN A 210 13.52 -3.71 -4.24
C ASN A 210 14.28 -4.02 -5.55
N PRO A 211 15.56 -4.39 -5.50
CA PRO A 211 16.34 -4.70 -6.71
C PRO A 211 15.88 -6.01 -7.37
N ASN A 212 15.25 -6.89 -6.60
CA ASN A 212 14.77 -8.20 -7.05
C ASN A 212 13.25 -8.24 -7.29
N TYR A 213 12.63 -7.05 -7.46
CA TYR A 213 11.20 -6.99 -7.70
C TYR A 213 10.83 -7.74 -8.98
N TRP A 214 9.91 -8.68 -8.88
CA TRP A 214 9.47 -9.52 -10.00
C TRP A 214 8.72 -8.74 -11.10
N GLY A 215 8.09 -7.62 -10.73
CA GLY A 215 7.34 -6.77 -11.65
C GLY A 215 8.21 -5.73 -12.36
N LYS A 216 7.59 -4.97 -13.26
CA LYS A 216 8.28 -3.89 -13.96
C LYS A 216 8.42 -2.67 -13.05
N LYS A 217 9.64 -2.20 -12.82
CA LYS A 217 9.89 -0.94 -12.13
C LYS A 217 9.27 0.24 -12.91
N GLN A 218 8.35 0.97 -12.27
CA GLN A 218 7.61 2.08 -12.88
C GLN A 218 7.99 3.46 -12.31
N HIS A 219 9.13 3.56 -11.64
CA HIS A 219 9.58 4.78 -10.97
C HIS A 219 11.10 4.98 -11.12
N ASN A 220 11.57 6.20 -10.90
CA ASN A 220 12.99 6.55 -10.86
C ASN A 220 13.51 6.84 -9.45
N LEU A 221 12.76 6.44 -8.41
CA LEU A 221 13.12 6.67 -7.02
C LEU A 221 14.33 5.84 -6.62
N THR A 222 15.21 6.42 -5.80
CA THR A 222 16.33 5.76 -5.12
C THR A 222 16.04 5.52 -3.65
N SER A 223 15.20 6.35 -3.05
CA SER A 223 14.74 6.21 -1.68
C SER A 223 13.37 6.87 -1.50
N VAL A 224 12.64 6.44 -0.46
CA VAL A 224 11.42 7.08 -0.01
C VAL A 224 11.55 7.32 1.49
N THR A 225 11.28 8.54 1.94
CA THR A 225 11.18 8.90 3.35
C THR A 225 9.77 9.37 3.64
N TYR A 226 9.06 8.65 4.48
CA TYR A 226 7.76 9.03 5.00
C TYR A 226 7.92 9.69 6.38
N THR A 227 7.27 10.84 6.57
CA THR A 227 7.25 11.58 7.84
C THR A 227 5.79 11.95 8.19
N PRO A 228 5.27 11.56 9.35
CA PRO A 228 3.95 12.00 9.79
C PRO A 228 3.99 13.47 10.20
N ILE A 229 3.13 14.30 9.58
CA ILE A 229 2.95 15.71 9.94
C ILE A 229 1.45 15.95 10.10
N GLY A 230 0.95 15.82 11.33
CA GLY A 230 -0.48 15.89 11.64
C GLY A 230 -1.07 17.28 11.45
N GLN A 231 -0.33 18.34 11.79
CA GLN A 231 -0.78 19.72 11.67
C GLN A 231 -0.78 20.19 10.21
N ASP A 232 -1.94 20.62 9.71
CA ASP A 232 -2.13 21.03 8.32
C ASP A 232 -1.20 22.18 7.91
N ALA A 233 -1.12 23.24 8.70
CA ALA A 233 -0.26 24.39 8.41
C ALA A 233 1.22 24.02 8.34
N THR A 234 1.68 23.14 9.25
CA THR A 234 3.05 22.63 9.27
C THR A 234 3.33 21.78 8.05
N ARG A 235 2.39 20.92 7.65
CA ARG A 235 2.53 20.04 6.49
C ARG A 235 2.60 20.84 5.19
N VAL A 236 1.75 21.86 5.02
CA VAL A 236 1.78 22.79 3.88
C VAL A 236 3.08 23.59 3.86
N ALA A 237 3.54 24.10 5.01
CA ALA A 237 4.81 24.82 5.10
C ALA A 237 6.00 23.93 4.72
N ALA A 238 6.04 22.68 5.17
CA ALA A 238 7.08 21.71 4.81
C ALA A 238 7.13 21.43 3.30
N LEU A 239 5.96 21.39 2.62
CA LEU A 239 5.90 21.26 1.16
C LEU A 239 6.44 22.51 0.45
N LEU A 240 5.97 23.69 0.84
CA LEU A 240 6.36 24.95 0.20
C LEU A 240 7.84 25.31 0.40
N SER A 241 8.42 24.90 1.54
CA SER A 241 9.85 25.08 1.80
C SER A 241 10.75 24.03 1.13
N GLY A 242 10.17 22.97 0.51
CA GLY A 242 10.93 21.86 -0.06
C GLY A 242 11.48 20.86 0.97
N GLN A 243 11.13 20.98 2.25
CA GLN A 243 11.47 19.99 3.26
C GLN A 243 10.88 18.60 2.91
N VAL A 244 9.67 18.58 2.38
CA VAL A 244 9.09 17.43 1.70
C VAL A 244 8.72 17.80 0.26
N ASN A 245 8.67 16.82 -0.63
CA ASN A 245 8.35 17.04 -2.04
C ASN A 245 7.00 16.39 -2.44
N MET A 246 6.32 15.77 -1.50
CA MET A 246 4.93 15.33 -1.60
C MET A 246 4.24 15.45 -0.23
N ALA A 247 3.02 15.96 -0.19
CA ALA A 247 2.23 16.08 1.03
C ALA A 247 0.77 15.72 0.76
N TYR A 248 0.14 14.99 1.71
CA TYR A 248 -1.28 14.59 1.63
C TYR A 248 -1.89 14.55 3.04
N PRO A 249 -3.13 15.03 3.22
CA PRO A 249 -3.89 15.88 2.30
C PRO A 249 -3.40 17.34 2.29
N ILE A 250 -3.77 18.08 1.25
CA ILE A 250 -3.68 19.54 1.24
C ILE A 250 -5.06 20.12 1.55
N PRO A 251 -5.21 20.94 2.61
CA PRO A 251 -6.49 21.55 2.96
C PRO A 251 -7.03 22.40 1.80
N VAL A 252 -8.35 22.42 1.63
CA VAL A 252 -9.00 23.16 0.52
C VAL A 252 -8.63 24.63 0.52
N GLN A 253 -8.57 25.26 1.71
CA GLN A 253 -8.20 26.67 1.87
C GLN A 253 -6.74 26.98 1.47
N ASP A 254 -5.85 25.98 1.49
CA ASP A 254 -4.44 26.14 1.12
C ASP A 254 -4.14 25.82 -0.36
N GLN A 255 -5.08 25.22 -1.09
CA GLN A 255 -4.88 24.80 -2.48
C GLN A 255 -4.43 25.96 -3.39
N LYS A 256 -5.08 27.14 -3.26
CA LYS A 256 -4.70 28.34 -4.04
C LYS A 256 -3.26 28.77 -3.73
N ARG A 257 -2.87 28.77 -2.45
CA ARG A 257 -1.54 29.15 -1.98
C ARG A 257 -0.48 28.18 -2.53
N VAL A 258 -0.75 26.88 -2.49
CA VAL A 258 0.18 25.85 -3.03
C VAL A 258 0.31 25.98 -4.54
N ASN A 259 -0.81 26.16 -5.27
CA ASN A 259 -0.80 26.32 -6.72
C ASN A 259 -0.19 27.66 -7.22
N SER A 260 -0.02 28.63 -6.32
CA SER A 260 0.67 29.90 -6.64
C SER A 260 2.17 29.84 -6.37
N ALA A 261 2.69 28.74 -5.84
CA ALA A 261 4.13 28.54 -5.62
C ALA A 261 4.79 27.96 -6.86
N ASP A 262 6.03 28.38 -7.17
CA ASP A 262 6.77 27.92 -8.35
C ASP A 262 7.22 26.45 -8.26
N ASN A 263 7.27 25.89 -7.06
CA ASN A 263 7.85 24.56 -6.77
C ASN A 263 6.81 23.50 -6.37
N ALA A 264 5.53 23.82 -6.33
CA ALA A 264 4.50 22.89 -5.92
C ALA A 264 3.18 23.10 -6.68
N SER A 265 2.39 22.04 -6.82
CA SER A 265 1.03 22.09 -7.36
C SER A 265 0.14 21.08 -6.67
N VAL A 266 -1.16 21.33 -6.64
CA VAL A 266 -2.15 20.42 -6.06
C VAL A 266 -2.70 19.53 -7.16
N LEU A 267 -2.56 18.20 -6.97
CA LEU A 267 -3.23 17.20 -7.77
C LEU A 267 -4.53 16.80 -7.06
N ILE A 268 -5.65 16.92 -7.75
CA ILE A 268 -6.98 16.51 -7.27
C ILE A 268 -7.41 15.26 -8.02
N GLY A 269 -7.82 14.23 -7.28
CA GLY A 269 -8.32 12.98 -7.84
C GLY A 269 -9.56 12.49 -7.13
N PRO A 270 -10.33 11.57 -7.75
CA PRO A 270 -11.45 10.93 -7.11
C PRO A 270 -10.96 10.04 -5.95
N GLU A 271 -11.76 9.94 -4.91
CA GLU A 271 -11.52 9.09 -3.75
C GLU A 271 -12.69 8.13 -3.55
N LEU A 272 -12.39 6.86 -3.29
CA LEU A 272 -13.40 5.86 -2.94
C LEU A 272 -13.71 5.96 -1.45
N ARG A 273 -14.50 6.96 -1.07
CA ARG A 273 -14.89 7.22 0.31
C ARG A 273 -16.35 7.65 0.40
N THR A 274 -17.04 7.14 1.40
CA THR A 274 -18.35 7.65 1.81
C THR A 274 -18.19 8.36 3.16
N ILE A 275 -18.60 9.62 3.24
CA ILE A 275 -18.65 10.38 4.48
C ILE A 275 -20.09 10.37 4.97
N PHE A 276 -20.30 9.95 6.22
CA PHE A 276 -21.64 9.83 6.81
C PHE A 276 -21.63 10.19 8.30
N LEU A 277 -22.79 10.54 8.82
CA LEU A 277 -23.02 10.66 10.24
C LEU A 277 -23.52 9.31 10.77
N GLY A 278 -22.69 8.64 11.56
CA GLY A 278 -23.05 7.38 12.20
C GLY A 278 -23.97 7.64 13.40
N MET A 279 -25.17 7.06 13.39
CA MET A 279 -26.16 7.22 14.45
C MET A 279 -26.39 5.87 15.13
N ASP A 280 -25.95 5.74 16.39
CA ASP A 280 -26.17 4.53 17.18
C ASP A 280 -27.66 4.37 17.51
N GLN A 281 -28.27 3.35 16.93
CA GLN A 281 -29.69 3.03 17.16
C GLN A 281 -29.85 1.75 18.01
N PHE A 282 -28.77 1.10 18.35
CA PHE A 282 -28.78 -0.17 19.07
C PHE A 282 -28.84 0.01 20.59
N ARG A 283 -27.98 0.84 21.17
CA ARG A 283 -27.85 1.00 22.61
C ARG A 283 -29.06 1.73 23.20
N ASP A 284 -29.41 1.40 24.44
CA ASP A 284 -30.47 2.11 25.18
C ASP A 284 -30.00 3.48 25.69
N GLU A 285 -28.71 3.61 25.99
CA GLU A 285 -28.04 4.86 26.31
C GLU A 285 -26.78 5.04 25.46
N LEU A 286 -26.53 6.26 24.97
CA LEU A 286 -25.35 6.59 24.19
C LEU A 286 -24.11 6.70 25.09
N LEU A 287 -22.99 6.07 24.66
CA LEU A 287 -21.74 6.00 25.45
C LEU A 287 -21.15 7.39 25.76
N HIS A 288 -21.19 8.31 24.81
CA HIS A 288 -20.53 9.61 24.87
C HIS A 288 -21.52 10.78 24.67
N SER A 289 -22.67 10.69 25.29
CA SER A 289 -23.73 11.72 25.21
C SER A 289 -23.87 12.50 26.52
N SER A 290 -24.23 13.78 26.43
CA SER A 290 -24.70 14.56 27.56
C SER A 290 -26.10 14.15 28.03
N VAL A 291 -26.89 13.52 27.15
CA VAL A 291 -28.21 12.97 27.49
C VAL A 291 -28.03 11.61 28.13
N LYS A 292 -28.42 11.48 29.42
CA LYS A 292 -28.31 10.25 30.20
C LYS A 292 -29.64 9.50 30.28
N GLY A 293 -29.56 8.18 30.51
CA GLY A 293 -30.71 7.30 30.70
C GLY A 293 -31.55 7.02 29.45
N LYS A 294 -31.12 7.49 28.26
CA LYS A 294 -31.81 7.23 27.00
C LYS A 294 -30.94 7.44 25.78
N ASN A 295 -31.39 6.92 24.68
CA ASN A 295 -30.80 7.12 23.36
C ASN A 295 -31.77 7.89 22.45
N PRO A 296 -31.60 9.22 22.28
CA PRO A 296 -32.46 10.02 21.41
C PRO A 296 -32.42 9.56 19.93
N LEU A 297 -31.31 8.95 19.48
CA LEU A 297 -31.14 8.50 18.09
C LEU A 297 -31.98 7.27 17.73
N LYS A 298 -32.64 6.61 18.71
CA LYS A 298 -33.66 5.60 18.46
C LYS A 298 -34.94 6.18 17.85
N ASP A 299 -35.24 7.47 18.16
CA ASP A 299 -36.38 8.18 17.56
C ASP A 299 -36.05 8.62 16.13
N LYS A 300 -36.85 8.14 15.16
CA LYS A 300 -36.68 8.48 13.75
C LYS A 300 -36.74 10.00 13.50
N ARG A 301 -37.63 10.71 14.19
CA ARG A 301 -37.79 12.15 14.07
C ARG A 301 -36.54 12.94 14.47
N VAL A 302 -35.79 12.43 15.46
CA VAL A 302 -34.50 13.02 15.84
C VAL A 302 -33.47 12.83 14.75
N ARG A 303 -33.41 11.63 14.15
CA ARG A 303 -32.44 11.36 13.05
C ARG A 303 -32.77 12.14 11.78
N GLU A 304 -34.06 12.41 11.52
CA GLU A 304 -34.50 13.19 10.35
C GLU A 304 -34.29 14.71 10.55
N ALA A 305 -34.10 15.17 11.80
CA ALA A 305 -33.83 16.55 12.10
C ALA A 305 -32.34 16.94 12.08
N ILE A 306 -31.45 15.95 11.99
CA ILE A 306 -29.99 16.11 11.89
C ILE A 306 -29.56 16.19 10.45
#